data_08ebdd19bb9d4115cb74513534c1b32c
#
_entry.id   08ebdd19bb9d4115cb74513534c1b32c
#
_cell.length_a   1.000
_cell.length_b   1.000
_cell.length_c   1.000
_cell.angle_alpha   90.00
_cell.angle_beta   90.00
_cell.angle_gamma   90.00
#
_symmetry.space_group_name_H-M   'P 1'
#
loop_
_entity.id
_entity.type
_entity.pdbx_description
1 polymer ?
#
loop_
_entity_poly.entity_id
_entity_poly.type
_entity_poly.pdbx_seq_one_letter_code
_entity_poly.pdbx_strand_id
1 'polypeptide(L)' 'MAIPLRNTIYEKIKEVNSLTDTELYKSLTKDGLNVPEDKFNKLLLDLEILGLIKVAWFTKDERRIEM' A
#
# COMPACT_ATOMS: atom_id res chain seq x y z
N MET A 1 5.75 20.49 -6.43
CA MET A 1 4.40 20.05 -6.02
C MET A 1 4.49 18.66 -5.43
N ALA A 2 3.89 18.47 -4.27
CA ALA A 2 3.96 17.16 -3.60
C ALA A 2 2.94 16.21 -4.22
N ILE A 3 3.40 15.02 -4.57
CA ILE A 3 2.50 13.96 -5.04
C ILE A 3 1.78 13.39 -3.83
N PRO A 4 0.45 13.24 -3.86
CA PRO A 4 -0.26 12.63 -2.74
C PRO A 4 0.29 11.25 -2.42
N LEU A 5 0.48 10.96 -1.15
CA LEU A 5 1.03 9.69 -0.70
C LEU A 5 0.22 8.50 -1.22
N ARG A 6 -1.09 8.66 -1.31
CA ARG A 6 -1.98 7.64 -1.86
C ARG A 6 -1.58 7.25 -3.28
N ASN A 7 -1.26 8.25 -4.11
CA ASN A 7 -0.83 7.99 -5.48
C ASN A 7 0.51 7.26 -5.52
N THR A 8 1.44 7.63 -4.64
CA THR A 8 2.73 6.97 -4.54
C THR A 8 2.55 5.48 -4.19
N ILE A 9 1.68 5.19 -3.24
CA ILE A 9 1.39 3.82 -2.84
C ILE A 9 0.77 3.05 -4.00
N TYR A 10 -0.20 3.66 -4.67
CA TYR A 10 -0.87 3.03 -5.81
C TYR A 10 0.12 2.71 -6.93
N GLU A 11 1.00 3.63 -7.25
CA GLU A 11 2.00 3.41 -8.30
C GLU A 11 2.94 2.25 -7.96
N LYS A 12 3.33 2.12 -6.69
CA LYS A 12 4.18 1.01 -6.27
C LYS A 12 3.48 -0.33 -6.42
N ILE A 13 2.19 -0.40 -6.10
CA ILE A 13 1.40 -1.60 -6.26
C ILE A 13 1.26 -1.95 -7.75
N LYS A 14 0.97 -0.95 -8.55
CA LYS A 14 0.80 -1.11 -9.99
C LYS A 14 2.06 -1.64 -10.65
N GLU A 15 3.22 -1.20 -10.16
CA GLU A 15 4.51 -1.58 -10.72
C GLU A 15 4.79 -3.08 -10.58
N VAL A 16 4.38 -3.68 -9.45
CA VAL A 16 4.63 -5.10 -9.17
C VAL A 16 3.39 -5.97 -9.30
N ASN A 17 2.21 -5.38 -9.44
CA ASN A 17 0.89 -6.03 -9.58
C ASN A 17 0.38 -6.76 -8.34
N SER A 18 1.24 -7.31 -7.53
CA SER A 18 0.86 -8.06 -6.32
C SER A 18 2.00 -8.05 -5.33
N LEU A 19 1.69 -7.75 -4.07
CA LEU A 19 2.68 -7.76 -3.00
C LEU A 19 1.94 -7.82 -1.67
N THR A 20 2.70 -8.07 -0.59
CA THR A 20 2.12 -8.02 0.75
C THR A 20 2.20 -6.61 1.31
N ASP A 21 1.39 -6.31 2.31
CA ASP A 21 1.42 -5.01 2.98
C ASP A 21 2.79 -4.77 3.65
N THR A 22 3.42 -5.82 4.17
CA THR A 22 4.75 -5.71 4.77
C THR A 22 5.78 -5.29 3.72
N GLU A 23 5.74 -5.90 2.54
CA GLU A 23 6.65 -5.56 1.46
C GLU A 23 6.44 -4.12 1.00
N LEU A 24 5.20 -3.70 0.87
CA LEU A 24 4.88 -2.34 0.47
C LEU A 24 5.37 -1.33 1.49
N TYR A 25 5.14 -1.60 2.77
CA TYR A 25 5.58 -0.72 3.85
C TYR A 25 7.10 -0.58 3.88
N LYS A 26 7.81 -1.70 3.72
CA LYS A 26 9.28 -1.69 3.65
C LYS A 26 9.77 -0.87 2.47
N SER A 27 9.11 -0.99 1.33
CA SER A 27 9.46 -0.23 0.13
C SER A 27 9.31 1.28 0.37
N LEU A 28 8.24 1.68 1.03
CA LEU A 28 8.03 3.10 1.36
C LEU A 28 9.11 3.61 2.30
N THR A 29 9.46 2.84 3.32
CA THR A 29 10.50 3.19 4.27
C THR A 29 11.86 3.30 3.57
N LYS A 30 12.14 2.38 2.67
CA LYS A 30 13.38 2.38 1.90
C LYS A 30 13.50 3.63 1.03
N ASP A 31 12.38 4.14 0.54
CA ASP A 31 12.36 5.36 -0.28
C ASP A 31 12.44 6.62 0.58
N GLY A 32 12.57 6.47 1.88
CA GLY A 32 12.67 7.60 2.79
C GLY A 32 11.31 8.19 3.20
N LEU A 33 10.24 7.49 2.90
CA LEU A 33 8.89 7.93 3.28
C LEU A 33 8.55 7.41 4.66
N ASN A 34 8.36 8.32 5.59
CA ASN A 34 8.10 7.99 6.99
C ASN A 34 6.59 8.01 7.24
N VAL A 35 5.94 6.88 6.98
CA VAL A 35 4.47 6.78 7.07
C VAL A 35 4.08 6.02 8.33
N PRO A 36 3.31 6.64 9.24
CA PRO A 36 2.79 5.91 10.39
C PRO A 36 1.92 4.74 9.93
N GLU A 37 1.98 3.65 10.68
CA GLU A 37 1.25 2.44 10.32
C GLU A 37 -0.26 2.67 10.21
N ASP A 38 -0.82 3.45 11.11
CA ASP A 38 -2.24 3.78 11.07
C ASP A 38 -2.62 4.49 9.78
N LYS A 39 -1.79 5.44 9.36
CA LYS A 39 -2.02 6.19 8.14
C LYS A 39 -1.87 5.28 6.92
N PHE A 40 -0.89 4.40 6.95
CA PHE A 40 -0.67 3.43 5.89
C PHE A 40 -1.89 2.55 5.69
N ASN A 41 -2.43 2.00 6.78
CA ASN A 41 -3.61 1.15 6.73
C ASN A 41 -4.83 1.91 6.20
N LYS A 42 -4.98 3.17 6.59
CA LYS A 42 -6.07 4.00 6.12
C LYS A 42 -5.97 4.26 4.61
N LEU A 43 -4.76 4.50 4.12
CA LEU A 43 -4.55 4.74 2.70
C LEU A 43 -4.85 3.49 1.87
N LEU A 44 -4.48 2.31 2.38
CA LEU A 44 -4.82 1.05 1.72
C LEU A 44 -6.33 0.86 1.67
N LEU A 45 -7.01 1.15 2.77
CA LEU A 45 -8.46 1.05 2.83
C LEU A 45 -9.12 2.00 1.83
N ASP A 46 -8.62 3.22 1.74
CA ASP A 46 -9.14 4.20 0.77
C ASP A 46 -9.01 3.70 -0.65
N LEU A 47 -7.87 3.13 -1.00
CA LEU A 47 -7.64 2.58 -2.34
C LEU A 47 -8.57 1.40 -2.64
N GLU A 48 -8.81 0.57 -1.64
CA GLU A 48 -9.72 -0.57 -1.78
C GLU A 48 -11.16 -0.10 -1.99
N ILE A 49 -11.59 0.88 -1.21
CA ILE A 49 -12.94 1.44 -1.33
C ILE A 49 -13.15 2.07 -2.71
N LEU A 50 -12.12 2.72 -3.25
CA LEU A 50 -12.18 3.29 -4.58
C LEU A 50 -12.14 2.24 -5.69
N GLY A 51 -11.90 0.99 -5.34
CA GLY A 51 -11.86 -0.09 -6.31
C GLY A 51 -10.57 -0.15 -7.12
N LEU A 52 -9.52 0.53 -6.66
CA LEU A 52 -8.25 0.57 -7.36
C LEU A 52 -7.34 -0.60 -7.03
N ILE A 53 -7.53 -1.19 -5.86
CA ILE A 53 -6.76 -2.36 -5.43
C ILE A 53 -7.67 -3.38 -4.76
N LYS A 54 -7.16 -4.59 -4.60
CA LYS A 54 -7.82 -5.65 -3.86
C LYS A 54 -6.93 -6.03 -2.69
N VAL A 55 -7.54 -6.17 -1.52
CA VAL A 55 -6.81 -6.53 -0.30
C VAL A 55 -7.44 -7.79 0.28
N ALA A 56 -6.60 -8.79 0.52
CA ALA A 56 -7.06 -10.05 1.11
C ALA A 56 -6.05 -10.50 2.16
N TRP A 57 -6.53 -11.16 3.21
CA TRP A 57 -5.64 -11.71 4.21
C TRP A 57 -4.87 -12.89 3.62
N PHE A 58 -3.54 -12.80 3.66
CA PHE A 58 -2.66 -13.85 3.18
C PHE A 58 -2.26 -14.77 4.32
N THR A 59 -1.92 -14.16 5.46
CA THR A 59 -1.64 -14.87 6.69
C THR A 59 -2.34 -14.14 7.84
N LYS A 60 -2.18 -14.64 9.05
CA LYS A 60 -2.74 -14.00 10.22
C LYS A 60 -2.29 -12.55 10.38
N ASP A 61 -1.06 -12.25 9.97
CA ASP A 61 -0.44 -10.94 10.18
C ASP A 61 -0.17 -10.16 8.89
N GLU A 62 -0.39 -10.75 7.73
CA GLU A 62 -0.10 -10.10 6.46
C GLU A 62 -1.29 -10.12 5.53
N ARG A 63 -1.46 -9.03 4.81
CA ARG A 63 -2.50 -8.90 3.79
C ARG A 63 -1.83 -8.89 2.42
N ARG A 64 -2.47 -9.53 1.46
CA ARG A 64 -2.02 -9.51 0.08
C ARG A 64 -2.74 -8.40 -0.65
N ILE A 65 -1.98 -7.57 -1.34
CA ILE A 65 -2.49 -6.43 -2.08
C ILE A 65 -2.30 -6.70 -3.56
N GLU A 66 -3.38 -6.59 -4.33
CA GLU A 66 -3.37 -6.85 -5.77
C GLU A 66 -4.05 -5.71 -6.51
N MET A 67 -3.69 -5.58 -7.77
CA MET A 67 -4.35 -4.61 -8.65
C MET A 67 -5.76 -5.03 -8.99
#